data_de57f235bce8b964a1595bd2bf171991
#
_entry.id   de57f235bce8b964a1595bd2bf171991
#
_cell.length_a   1.000
_cell.length_b   1.000
_cell.length_c   1.000
_cell.angle_alpha   90.00
_cell.angle_beta   90.00
_cell.angle_gamma   90.00
#
_symmetry.space_group_name_H-M   'P 1'
#
loop_
_entity.id
_entity.type
_entity.pdbx_description
1 polymer ?
#
loop_
_entity_poly.entity_id
_entity_poly.type
_entity_poly.pdbx_seq_one_letter_code
_entity_poly.pdbx_strand_id
1 'polypeptide(L)'
;DAVDDAMSEDLLRALIDESFVDNPARTHKSILRTWNKLVNQVPSWPQVKLTITNDRDDYTITLDQFPQSFRDEIDAMARQWAGEDILDDFGPDKPLAPRTIKTRLYRLRQIVTALVHSGYGIDTITSVRMVIEIEAAKTALRYHLERAGGQTTAQVQDLAVLLKTLAKHWVKVDEEHLNALKDLCAKVRPGTEGLTPKNRDRLRQFNDTNNIRLLLNFPMLEVEASIKADQGRRLDAVRVQVALAVAILLMMPVRAANLVGLHLDRHLQRTRAGKKGVVHIVIPGHEVKNGEELEFELPAELVRLLGLYLRDFHPRL
;
A
#
# COMPACT_ATOMS: atom_id res chain seq x y z
N ASP A 1 26.79 -24.97 -22.84
CA ASP A 1 26.31 -23.91 -23.71
C ASP A 1 25.70 -22.85 -22.80
N ALA A 2 26.41 -21.69 -22.71
CA ALA A 2 25.93 -20.59 -21.93
C ALA A 2 24.63 -20.04 -22.59
N VAL A 3 23.54 -20.09 -21.90
CA VAL A 3 22.31 -19.44 -22.33
C VAL A 3 22.59 -17.95 -22.31
N ASP A 4 22.61 -17.31 -23.46
CA ASP A 4 22.82 -15.87 -23.62
C ASP A 4 21.64 -15.15 -22.94
N ASP A 5 21.95 -14.08 -22.21
CA ASP A 5 20.94 -13.31 -21.41
C ASP A 5 19.81 -12.79 -22.31
N ALA A 6 20.15 -12.33 -23.53
CA ALA A 6 19.18 -11.86 -24.52
C ALA A 6 18.29 -13.00 -25.06
N MET A 7 18.87 -14.16 -25.33
CA MET A 7 18.15 -15.32 -25.86
C MET A 7 17.20 -15.90 -24.83
N SER A 8 17.56 -15.87 -23.54
CA SER A 8 16.69 -16.30 -22.44
C SER A 8 15.50 -15.36 -22.22
N GLU A 9 15.70 -14.06 -22.38
CA GLU A 9 14.65 -13.07 -22.19
C GLU A 9 13.63 -13.12 -23.33
N ASP A 10 14.09 -13.23 -24.58
CA ASP A 10 13.20 -13.33 -25.76
C ASP A 10 12.41 -14.63 -25.76
N LEU A 11 13.01 -15.76 -25.41
CA LEU A 11 12.34 -17.04 -25.30
C LEU A 11 11.29 -17.02 -24.17
N LEU A 12 11.62 -16.37 -23.07
CA LEU A 12 10.69 -16.21 -21.96
C LEU A 12 9.51 -15.31 -22.32
N ARG A 13 9.74 -14.23 -23.07
CA ARG A 13 8.66 -13.37 -23.59
C ARG A 13 7.76 -14.13 -24.53
N ALA A 14 8.32 -14.87 -25.50
CA ALA A 14 7.57 -15.68 -26.43
C ALA A 14 6.68 -16.73 -25.73
N LEU A 15 7.21 -17.44 -24.73
CA LEU A 15 6.46 -18.39 -23.92
C LEU A 15 5.32 -17.74 -23.11
N ILE A 16 5.52 -16.51 -22.61
CA ILE A 16 4.48 -15.78 -21.88
C ILE A 16 3.39 -15.28 -22.82
N ASP A 17 3.77 -14.81 -24.02
CA ASP A 17 2.84 -14.31 -25.03
C ASP A 17 1.99 -15.45 -25.62
N GLU A 18 2.56 -16.66 -25.72
CA GLU A 18 1.81 -17.88 -26.10
C GLU A 18 0.91 -18.39 -24.97
N SER A 19 1.18 -18.01 -23.72
CA SER A 19 0.38 -18.40 -22.56
C SER A 19 -0.74 -17.40 -22.37
N PHE A 20 -2.00 -17.85 -22.26
CA PHE A 20 -3.15 -16.99 -21.90
C PHE A 20 -3.04 -16.49 -20.46
N VAL A 21 -2.22 -15.46 -20.23
CA VAL A 21 -1.97 -14.88 -18.90
C VAL A 21 -2.62 -13.51 -18.83
N ASP A 22 -3.36 -13.24 -17.76
CA ASP A 22 -4.08 -11.98 -17.54
C ASP A 22 -3.19 -10.72 -17.57
N ASN A 23 -1.90 -10.86 -17.29
CA ASN A 23 -0.94 -9.74 -17.31
C ASN A 23 0.47 -10.24 -17.67
N PRO A 24 0.80 -10.32 -18.96
CA PRO A 24 2.10 -10.81 -19.44
C PRO A 24 3.31 -10.09 -18.83
N ALA A 25 3.28 -8.76 -18.77
CA ALA A 25 4.37 -7.95 -18.22
C ALA A 25 4.64 -8.22 -16.73
N ARG A 26 3.58 -8.40 -15.94
CA ARG A 26 3.72 -8.75 -14.51
C ARG A 26 4.27 -10.17 -14.35
N THR A 27 3.80 -11.10 -15.16
CA THR A 27 4.24 -12.50 -15.14
C THR A 27 5.70 -12.58 -15.52
N HIS A 28 6.12 -11.91 -16.59
CA HIS A 28 7.52 -11.81 -17.01
C HIS A 28 8.42 -11.34 -15.85
N LYS A 29 8.10 -10.20 -15.24
CA LYS A 29 8.88 -9.69 -14.08
C LYS A 29 8.91 -10.65 -12.89
N SER A 30 7.81 -11.37 -12.65
CA SER A 30 7.74 -12.37 -11.57
C SER A 30 8.69 -13.53 -11.83
N ILE A 31 8.76 -13.99 -13.08
CA ILE A 31 9.65 -15.07 -13.48
C ILE A 31 11.13 -14.64 -13.39
N LEU A 32 11.49 -13.43 -13.88
CA LEU A 32 12.85 -12.90 -13.74
C LEU A 32 13.29 -12.80 -12.27
N ARG A 33 12.39 -12.37 -11.37
CA ARG A 33 12.70 -12.33 -9.93
C ARG A 33 12.90 -13.72 -9.34
N THR A 34 12.08 -14.67 -9.74
CA THR A 34 12.19 -16.07 -9.30
C THR A 34 13.48 -16.70 -9.81
N TRP A 35 13.83 -16.48 -11.07
CA TRP A 35 15.10 -16.90 -11.66
C TRP A 35 16.30 -16.37 -10.85
N ASN A 36 16.36 -15.06 -10.63
CA ASN A 36 17.46 -14.44 -9.89
C ASN A 36 17.53 -14.91 -8.42
N LYS A 37 16.39 -15.28 -7.84
CA LYS A 37 16.36 -15.91 -6.52
C LYS A 37 16.96 -17.31 -6.54
N LEU A 38 16.66 -18.11 -7.58
CA LEU A 38 17.22 -19.45 -7.76
C LEU A 38 18.73 -19.40 -8.01
N VAL A 39 19.23 -18.43 -8.79
CA VAL A 39 20.68 -18.17 -8.95
C VAL A 39 21.37 -17.99 -7.60
N ASN A 40 20.74 -17.31 -6.64
CA ASN A 40 21.34 -17.07 -5.32
C ASN A 40 21.17 -18.23 -4.35
N GLN A 41 20.21 -19.14 -4.57
CA GLN A 41 19.83 -20.18 -3.59
C GLN A 41 20.20 -21.60 -4.02
N VAL A 42 20.37 -21.85 -5.32
CA VAL A 42 20.59 -23.20 -5.87
C VAL A 42 21.91 -23.24 -6.62
N PRO A 43 22.99 -23.83 -6.06
CA PRO A 43 24.31 -23.85 -6.71
C PRO A 43 24.33 -24.51 -8.08
N SER A 44 23.44 -25.48 -8.34
CA SER A 44 23.30 -26.16 -9.63
C SER A 44 22.48 -25.39 -10.67
N TRP A 45 21.87 -24.25 -10.28
CA TRP A 45 21.13 -23.39 -11.20
C TRP A 45 22.08 -22.60 -12.08
N PRO A 46 21.74 -22.30 -13.35
CA PRO A 46 22.58 -21.44 -14.20
C PRO A 46 22.91 -20.13 -13.48
N GLN A 47 24.21 -19.83 -13.33
CA GLN A 47 24.69 -18.70 -12.52
C GLN A 47 24.64 -17.36 -13.28
N VAL A 48 23.65 -17.20 -14.16
CA VAL A 48 23.39 -15.98 -14.94
C VAL A 48 22.21 -15.24 -14.32
N LYS A 49 22.42 -13.99 -13.87
CA LYS A 49 21.35 -13.10 -13.42
C LYS A 49 20.73 -12.40 -14.60
N LEU A 50 19.40 -12.49 -14.70
CA LEU A 50 18.62 -11.79 -15.72
C LEU A 50 18.34 -10.35 -15.31
N THR A 51 18.41 -9.42 -16.26
CA THR A 51 18.19 -7.99 -16.02
C THR A 51 16.69 -7.73 -15.80
N ILE A 52 16.32 -7.21 -14.64
CA ILE A 52 14.96 -6.79 -14.35
C ILE A 52 14.83 -5.31 -14.72
N THR A 53 14.28 -5.04 -15.91
CA THR A 53 13.96 -3.66 -16.29
C THR A 53 12.88 -3.09 -15.38
N ASN A 54 13.18 -1.94 -14.82
CA ASN A 54 12.19 -1.22 -14.04
C ASN A 54 11.40 -0.33 -15.02
N ASP A 55 10.25 -0.83 -15.56
CA ASP A 55 9.39 -0.05 -16.48
C ASP A 55 8.64 1.08 -15.78
N ARG A 56 8.86 1.26 -14.49
CA ARG A 56 8.53 2.52 -13.87
C ARG A 56 9.67 3.46 -14.21
N ASP A 57 9.46 4.29 -15.23
CA ASP A 57 10.20 5.54 -15.33
C ASP A 57 10.09 6.19 -13.98
N ASP A 58 11.20 6.12 -13.21
CA ASP A 58 11.27 6.85 -11.95
C ASP A 58 11.45 8.31 -12.34
N TYR A 59 10.33 8.90 -12.83
CA TYR A 59 10.30 10.28 -13.31
C TYR A 59 10.65 11.27 -12.18
N THR A 60 10.70 10.78 -10.95
CA THR A 60 10.96 11.63 -9.79
C THR A 60 12.45 11.74 -9.51
N ILE A 61 12.93 12.98 -9.46
CA ILE A 61 14.29 13.34 -9.05
C ILE A 61 14.42 13.04 -7.55
N THR A 62 15.51 12.40 -7.13
CA THR A 62 15.74 12.10 -5.72
C THR A 62 16.10 13.36 -4.93
N LEU A 63 15.69 13.45 -3.66
CA LEU A 63 15.86 14.66 -2.87
C LEU A 63 17.33 15.02 -2.59
N ASP A 64 18.23 14.05 -2.65
CA ASP A 64 19.69 14.24 -2.52
C ASP A 64 20.31 15.09 -3.63
N GLN A 65 19.64 15.24 -4.77
CA GLN A 65 20.07 16.08 -5.88
C GLN A 65 19.73 17.58 -5.70
N PHE A 66 18.88 17.90 -4.73
CA PHE A 66 18.50 19.29 -4.44
C PHE A 66 19.50 19.97 -3.50
N PRO A 67 19.52 21.32 -3.43
CA PRO A 67 20.41 22.08 -2.57
C PRO A 67 20.39 21.64 -1.10
N GLN A 68 21.54 21.76 -0.44
CA GLN A 68 21.67 21.34 0.95
C GLN A 68 20.65 22.03 1.88
N SER A 69 20.43 23.36 1.69
CA SER A 69 19.45 24.13 2.47
C SER A 69 18.04 23.54 2.39
N PHE A 70 17.63 23.10 1.20
CA PHE A 70 16.32 22.45 1.00
C PHE A 70 16.26 21.07 1.68
N ARG A 71 17.33 20.29 1.60
CA ARG A 71 17.43 18.99 2.27
C ARG A 71 17.37 19.12 3.79
N ASP A 72 18.13 20.05 4.35
CA ASP A 72 18.14 20.32 5.79
C ASP A 72 16.75 20.74 6.30
N GLU A 73 16.04 21.57 5.51
CA GLU A 73 14.67 21.98 5.83
C GLU A 73 13.69 20.79 5.79
N ILE A 74 13.81 19.90 4.80
CA ILE A 74 13.00 18.68 4.71
C ILE A 74 13.24 17.75 5.89
N ASP A 75 14.50 17.57 6.28
CA ASP A 75 14.87 16.73 7.42
C ASP A 75 14.36 17.31 8.73
N ALA A 76 14.45 18.62 8.93
CA ALA A 76 13.87 19.31 10.07
C ALA A 76 12.34 19.12 10.13
N MET A 77 11.66 19.30 8.99
CA MET A 77 10.23 19.08 8.87
C MET A 77 9.83 17.63 9.16
N ALA A 78 10.60 16.65 8.69
CA ALA A 78 10.35 15.24 8.94
C ALA A 78 10.49 14.86 10.42
N ARG A 79 11.51 15.40 11.11
CA ARG A 79 11.70 15.23 12.56
C ARG A 79 10.52 15.82 13.34
N GLN A 80 10.08 17.00 12.97
CA GLN A 80 8.95 17.65 13.60
C GLN A 80 7.63 16.89 13.40
N TRP A 81 7.40 16.37 12.20
CA TRP A 81 6.26 15.49 11.96
C TRP A 81 6.32 14.18 12.77
N ALA A 82 7.52 13.71 13.08
CA ALA A 82 7.71 12.54 13.96
C ALA A 82 7.49 12.86 15.45
N GLY A 83 7.39 14.15 15.83
CA GLY A 83 7.13 14.58 17.20
C GLY A 83 8.38 14.63 18.07
N GLU A 84 9.55 14.95 17.50
CA GLU A 84 10.77 15.12 18.29
C GLU A 84 10.64 16.22 19.34
N ASP A 85 9.90 17.28 19.03
CA ASP A 85 9.49 18.30 19.99
C ASP A 85 7.97 18.50 19.93
N ILE A 86 7.26 18.00 20.95
CA ILE A 86 5.79 18.10 21.06
C ILE A 86 5.35 19.52 21.41
N LEU A 87 6.24 20.32 22.00
CA LEU A 87 5.95 21.69 22.43
C LEU A 87 6.27 22.72 21.35
N ASP A 88 6.85 22.31 20.25
CA ASP A 88 7.16 23.23 19.15
C ASP A 88 5.88 23.65 18.42
N ASP A 89 5.73 24.95 18.21
CA ASP A 89 4.59 25.58 17.52
C ASP A 89 4.47 25.18 16.02
N PHE A 90 5.46 24.51 15.46
CA PHE A 90 5.53 24.15 14.03
C PHE A 90 5.08 22.73 13.69
N GLY A 91 4.72 21.92 14.66
CA GLY A 91 4.34 20.54 14.49
C GLY A 91 2.83 20.31 14.26
N PRO A 92 2.45 19.11 13.89
CA PRO A 92 1.06 18.67 14.00
C PRO A 92 0.69 18.45 15.48
N ASP A 93 -0.57 18.63 15.85
CA ASP A 93 -1.09 18.39 17.21
C ASP A 93 -0.74 17.01 17.77
N LYS A 94 -0.47 16.05 16.91
CA LYS A 94 -0.02 14.69 17.25
C LYS A 94 1.04 14.21 16.26
N PRO A 95 2.05 13.46 16.72
CA PRO A 95 3.04 12.85 15.84
C PRO A 95 2.39 12.07 14.70
N LEU A 96 2.96 12.20 13.50
CA LEU A 96 2.47 11.47 12.34
C LEU A 96 3.08 10.07 12.29
N ALA A 97 2.30 9.09 11.87
CA ALA A 97 2.80 7.75 11.63
C ALA A 97 3.93 7.76 10.58
N PRO A 98 5.00 6.94 10.73
CA PRO A 98 6.15 6.91 9.82
C PRO A 98 5.75 6.75 8.34
N ARG A 99 4.72 5.95 8.07
CA ARG A 99 4.17 5.78 6.72
C ARG A 99 3.58 7.08 6.15
N THR A 100 2.95 7.90 6.99
CA THR A 100 2.39 9.20 6.58
C THR A 100 3.50 10.16 6.22
N ILE A 101 4.56 10.22 7.04
CA ILE A 101 5.75 11.04 6.77
C ILE A 101 6.38 10.63 5.44
N LYS A 102 6.65 9.33 5.24
CA LYS A 102 7.19 8.80 3.99
C LYS A 102 6.33 9.17 2.78
N THR A 103 5.00 9.12 2.92
CA THR A 103 4.07 9.48 1.84
C THR A 103 4.12 10.98 1.54
N ARG A 104 4.18 11.84 2.55
CA ARG A 104 4.29 13.29 2.38
C ARG A 104 5.61 13.68 1.72
N LEU A 105 6.73 13.09 2.14
CA LEU A 105 8.04 13.31 1.51
C LEU A 105 8.06 12.86 0.05
N TYR A 106 7.44 11.73 -0.26
CA TYR A 106 7.32 11.29 -1.65
C TYR A 106 6.47 12.25 -2.50
N ARG A 107 5.36 12.76 -1.96
CA ARG A 107 4.54 13.78 -2.64
C ARG A 107 5.31 15.09 -2.83
N LEU A 108 6.09 15.53 -1.84
CA LEU A 108 6.95 16.71 -1.98
C LEU A 108 7.98 16.48 -3.09
N ARG A 109 8.61 15.31 -3.14
CA ARG A 109 9.51 14.91 -4.22
C ARG A 109 8.82 14.99 -5.59
N GLN A 110 7.56 14.55 -5.71
CA GLN A 110 6.78 14.68 -6.95
C GLN A 110 6.55 16.14 -7.34
N ILE A 111 6.24 17.02 -6.39
CA ILE A 111 6.03 18.44 -6.62
C ILE A 111 7.31 19.11 -7.13
N VAL A 112 8.43 18.94 -6.45
CA VAL A 112 9.69 19.59 -6.85
C VAL A 112 10.23 19.03 -8.16
N THR A 113 10.03 17.74 -8.42
CA THR A 113 10.32 17.14 -9.73
C THR A 113 9.51 17.78 -10.85
N ALA A 114 8.21 18.02 -10.62
CA ALA A 114 7.34 18.68 -11.58
C ALA A 114 7.83 20.10 -11.89
N LEU A 115 8.31 20.84 -10.89
CA LEU A 115 8.90 22.17 -11.10
C LEU A 115 10.15 22.10 -11.98
N VAL A 116 11.07 21.17 -11.70
CA VAL A 116 12.28 21.01 -12.51
C VAL A 116 11.95 20.63 -13.95
N HIS A 117 11.03 19.69 -14.17
CA HIS A 117 10.58 19.32 -15.52
C HIS A 117 9.81 20.45 -16.23
N SER A 118 9.30 21.42 -15.48
CA SER A 118 8.65 22.63 -16.02
C SER A 118 9.60 23.82 -16.19
N GLY A 119 10.92 23.60 -16.06
CA GLY A 119 11.95 24.61 -16.36
C GLY A 119 12.54 25.34 -15.15
N TYR A 120 12.16 24.99 -13.91
CA TYR A 120 12.84 25.52 -12.74
C TYR A 120 14.23 24.90 -12.60
N GLY A 121 15.24 25.72 -12.38
CA GLY A 121 16.59 25.20 -12.10
C GLY A 121 16.59 24.41 -10.76
N ILE A 122 17.16 23.22 -10.75
CA ILE A 122 17.22 22.41 -9.52
C ILE A 122 17.89 23.16 -8.37
N ASP A 123 18.96 23.91 -8.68
CA ASP A 123 19.73 24.69 -7.71
C ASP A 123 18.95 25.90 -7.17
N THR A 124 17.87 26.31 -7.82
CA THR A 124 17.04 27.43 -7.35
C THR A 124 16.02 27.01 -6.31
N ILE A 125 15.73 25.71 -6.18
CA ILE A 125 14.79 25.18 -5.20
C ILE A 125 15.48 25.01 -3.85
N THR A 126 15.60 26.11 -3.12
CA THR A 126 16.39 26.19 -1.88
C THR A 126 15.58 26.10 -0.60
N SER A 127 14.23 26.20 -0.68
CA SER A 127 13.33 26.16 0.48
C SER A 127 11.92 25.69 0.12
N VAL A 128 11.20 25.19 1.14
CA VAL A 128 9.78 24.81 1.02
C VAL A 128 8.91 26.02 0.70
N ARG A 129 9.28 27.22 1.19
CA ARG A 129 8.57 28.47 0.87
C ARG A 129 8.45 28.69 -0.65
N MET A 130 9.54 28.47 -1.37
CA MET A 130 9.55 28.61 -2.82
C MET A 130 8.60 27.62 -3.53
N VAL A 131 8.49 26.42 -2.99
CA VAL A 131 7.62 25.38 -3.56
C VAL A 131 6.14 25.68 -3.39
N ILE A 132 5.78 26.41 -2.32
CA ILE A 132 4.38 26.76 -2.03
C ILE A 132 3.96 28.10 -2.66
N GLU A 133 4.87 28.86 -3.29
CA GLU A 133 4.49 30.05 -4.03
C GLU A 133 3.42 29.73 -5.09
N ILE A 134 2.44 30.63 -5.23
CA ILE A 134 1.23 30.32 -6.00
C ILE A 134 1.52 29.91 -7.43
N GLU A 135 2.46 30.56 -8.10
CA GLU A 135 2.82 30.20 -9.48
C GLU A 135 3.61 28.89 -9.54
N ALA A 136 4.49 28.61 -8.59
CA ALA A 136 5.16 27.32 -8.48
C ALA A 136 4.15 26.19 -8.21
N ALA A 137 3.22 26.40 -7.28
CA ALA A 137 2.14 25.46 -6.98
C ALA A 137 1.27 25.17 -8.22
N LYS A 138 0.86 26.20 -8.95
CA LYS A 138 0.11 26.04 -10.21
C LYS A 138 0.91 25.26 -11.25
N THR A 139 2.19 25.58 -11.41
CA THR A 139 3.07 24.91 -12.38
C THR A 139 3.20 23.43 -12.06
N ALA A 140 3.48 23.07 -10.80
CA ALA A 140 3.57 21.67 -10.39
C ALA A 140 2.23 20.93 -10.60
N LEU A 141 1.10 21.55 -10.25
CA LEU A 141 -0.21 20.93 -10.44
C LEU A 141 -0.58 20.77 -11.92
N ARG A 142 -0.26 21.76 -12.80
CA ARG A 142 -0.46 21.66 -14.26
C ARG A 142 0.33 20.47 -14.84
N TYR A 143 1.59 20.34 -14.49
CA TYR A 143 2.41 19.21 -14.91
C TYR A 143 1.75 17.86 -14.61
N HIS A 144 1.21 17.70 -13.40
CA HIS A 144 0.54 16.47 -13.02
C HIS A 144 -0.84 16.28 -13.69
N LEU A 145 -1.57 17.37 -13.94
CA LEU A 145 -2.82 17.33 -14.70
C LEU A 145 -2.57 16.90 -16.14
N GLU A 146 -1.55 17.45 -16.80
CA GLU A 146 -1.16 17.08 -18.17
C GLU A 146 -0.80 15.60 -18.25
N ARG A 147 0.00 15.08 -17.30
CA ARG A 147 0.31 13.65 -17.20
C ARG A 147 -0.92 12.76 -16.95
N ALA A 148 -1.97 13.33 -16.38
CA ALA A 148 -3.26 12.66 -16.15
C ALA A 148 -4.25 12.84 -17.32
N GLY A 149 -3.79 13.33 -18.48
CA GLY A 149 -4.65 13.62 -19.63
C GLY A 149 -5.64 14.77 -19.39
N GLY A 150 -5.27 15.76 -18.59
CA GLY A 150 -6.08 16.92 -18.24
C GLY A 150 -7.15 16.65 -17.18
N GLN A 151 -7.21 15.45 -16.63
CA GLN A 151 -8.22 15.07 -15.64
C GLN A 151 -7.76 15.28 -14.20
N THR A 152 -8.68 15.73 -13.33
CA THR A 152 -8.44 15.81 -11.91
C THR A 152 -8.46 14.41 -11.31
N THR A 153 -7.38 14.04 -10.61
CA THR A 153 -7.22 12.73 -9.96
C THR A 153 -7.00 12.91 -8.46
N ALA A 154 -7.24 11.85 -7.69
CA ALA A 154 -6.93 11.86 -6.26
C ALA A 154 -5.46 12.19 -5.99
N GLN A 155 -4.53 11.79 -6.88
CA GLN A 155 -3.10 12.12 -6.76
C GLN A 155 -2.89 13.63 -6.87
N VAL A 156 -3.45 14.30 -7.87
CA VAL A 156 -3.29 15.76 -8.04
C VAL A 156 -3.89 16.51 -6.85
N GLN A 157 -5.06 16.08 -6.38
CA GLN A 157 -5.66 16.64 -5.17
C GLN A 157 -4.77 16.46 -3.94
N ASP A 158 -4.18 15.30 -3.76
CA ASP A 158 -3.28 15.00 -2.64
C ASP A 158 -2.04 15.91 -2.66
N LEU A 159 -1.49 16.23 -3.84
CA LEU A 159 -0.38 17.18 -3.98
C LEU A 159 -0.82 18.60 -3.60
N ALA A 160 -1.97 19.05 -4.06
CA ALA A 160 -2.52 20.37 -3.69
C ALA A 160 -2.78 20.47 -2.18
N VAL A 161 -3.33 19.42 -1.58
CA VAL A 161 -3.55 19.36 -0.12
C VAL A 161 -2.22 19.40 0.64
N LEU A 162 -1.16 18.76 0.14
CA LEU A 162 0.16 18.85 0.76
C LEU A 162 0.70 20.28 0.69
N LEU A 163 0.66 20.95 -0.48
CA LEU A 163 1.08 22.35 -0.63
C LEU A 163 0.37 23.26 0.37
N LYS A 164 -0.95 23.16 0.47
CA LYS A 164 -1.73 23.91 1.47
C LYS A 164 -1.31 23.58 2.91
N THR A 165 -1.02 22.30 3.20
CA THR A 165 -0.61 21.87 4.55
C THR A 165 0.76 22.45 4.91
N LEU A 166 1.72 22.42 3.98
CA LEU A 166 3.04 23.02 4.16
C LEU A 166 2.94 24.54 4.36
N ALA A 167 2.12 25.21 3.55
CA ALA A 167 1.89 26.65 3.67
C ALA A 167 1.31 27.04 5.04
N LYS A 168 0.34 26.27 5.54
CA LYS A 168 -0.34 26.55 6.81
C LYS A 168 0.52 26.25 8.03
N HIS A 169 1.16 25.07 8.07
CA HIS A 169 1.74 24.53 9.29
C HIS A 169 3.26 24.64 9.36
N TRP A 170 3.94 24.74 8.22
CA TRP A 170 5.39 24.86 8.15
C TRP A 170 5.85 26.28 7.87
N VAL A 171 5.44 26.81 6.72
CA VAL A 171 5.88 28.15 6.29
C VAL A 171 5.11 29.27 7.00
N LYS A 172 3.88 28.99 7.46
CA LYS A 172 2.96 29.94 8.13
C LYS A 172 2.73 31.20 7.29
N VAL A 173 2.28 31.00 6.06
CA VAL A 173 1.94 32.11 5.15
C VAL A 173 0.74 32.89 5.66
N ASP A 174 0.59 34.11 5.15
CA ASP A 174 -0.59 34.94 5.41
C ASP A 174 -1.89 34.30 4.88
N GLU A 175 -3.01 34.88 5.28
CA GLU A 175 -4.33 34.33 4.97
C GLU A 175 -4.67 34.43 3.49
N GLU A 176 -4.22 35.46 2.79
CA GLU A 176 -4.45 35.67 1.36
C GLU A 176 -3.79 34.53 0.56
N HIS A 177 -2.53 34.26 0.81
CA HIS A 177 -1.79 33.17 0.20
C HIS A 177 -2.41 31.80 0.52
N LEU A 178 -2.80 31.59 1.78
CA LEU A 178 -3.45 30.34 2.19
C LEU A 178 -4.81 30.13 1.48
N ASN A 179 -5.58 31.20 1.29
CA ASN A 179 -6.87 31.15 0.57
C ASN A 179 -6.66 30.83 -0.91
N ALA A 180 -5.64 31.41 -1.55
CA ALA A 180 -5.28 31.06 -2.92
C ALA A 180 -4.94 29.57 -3.09
N LEU A 181 -4.22 28.96 -2.13
CA LEU A 181 -3.94 27.52 -2.13
C LEU A 181 -5.19 26.67 -1.83
N LYS A 182 -6.12 27.13 -1.00
CA LYS A 182 -7.42 26.47 -0.79
C LYS A 182 -8.23 26.44 -2.09
N ASP A 183 -8.24 27.54 -2.84
CA ASP A 183 -8.91 27.62 -4.14
C ASP A 183 -8.30 26.65 -5.17
N LEU A 184 -6.97 26.52 -5.20
CA LEU A 184 -6.32 25.50 -6.02
C LEU A 184 -6.76 24.07 -5.61
N CYS A 185 -6.82 23.78 -4.31
CA CYS A 185 -7.32 22.49 -3.84
C CYS A 185 -8.76 22.22 -4.28
N ALA A 186 -9.62 23.23 -4.26
CA ALA A 186 -11.01 23.12 -4.71
C ALA A 186 -11.10 22.83 -6.21
N LYS A 187 -10.29 23.54 -7.03
CA LYS A 187 -10.27 23.40 -8.50
C LYS A 187 -9.78 22.01 -8.96
N VAL A 188 -8.85 21.40 -8.24
CA VAL A 188 -8.30 20.09 -8.61
C VAL A 188 -9.00 18.91 -7.92
N ARG A 189 -10.12 19.17 -7.23
CA ARG A 189 -10.89 18.13 -6.55
C ARG A 189 -11.54 17.21 -7.58
N PRO A 190 -11.29 15.89 -7.55
CA PRO A 190 -11.95 14.97 -8.46
C PRO A 190 -13.46 14.91 -8.18
N GLY A 191 -14.25 14.93 -9.26
CA GLY A 191 -15.70 14.90 -9.18
C GLY A 191 -16.32 13.52 -8.87
N THR A 192 -15.53 12.55 -8.39
CA THR A 192 -16.01 11.20 -8.11
C THR A 192 -16.56 11.10 -6.69
N GLU A 193 -17.86 11.01 -6.59
CA GLU A 193 -18.54 10.58 -5.36
C GLU A 193 -18.87 9.08 -5.45
N GLY A 194 -18.68 8.34 -4.34
CA GLY A 194 -19.03 6.93 -4.22
C GLY A 194 -17.95 5.95 -4.69
N LEU A 195 -18.39 4.78 -5.13
CA LEU A 195 -17.50 3.70 -5.56
C LEU A 195 -16.85 4.01 -6.92
N THR A 196 -15.53 3.81 -6.99
CA THR A 196 -14.82 3.89 -8.27
C THR A 196 -15.38 2.87 -9.27
N PRO A 197 -15.33 3.15 -10.61
CA PRO A 197 -15.78 2.20 -11.62
C PRO A 197 -15.20 0.79 -11.42
N LYS A 198 -13.89 0.70 -11.15
CA LYS A 198 -13.21 -0.56 -10.85
C LYS A 198 -13.82 -1.32 -9.65
N ASN A 199 -14.18 -0.62 -8.58
CA ASN A 199 -14.76 -1.27 -7.41
C ASN A 199 -16.22 -1.65 -7.66
N ARG A 200 -16.95 -0.84 -8.42
CA ARG A 200 -18.32 -1.15 -8.85
C ARG A 200 -18.34 -2.42 -9.71
N ASP A 201 -17.42 -2.54 -10.67
CA ASP A 201 -17.32 -3.72 -11.53
C ASP A 201 -16.97 -4.98 -10.74
N ARG A 202 -16.05 -4.86 -9.76
CA ARG A 202 -15.75 -5.97 -8.85
C ARG A 202 -16.93 -6.41 -8.00
N LEU A 203 -17.79 -5.48 -7.59
CA LEU A 203 -18.98 -5.82 -6.81
C LEU A 203 -20.10 -6.41 -7.66
N ARG A 204 -20.17 -6.11 -8.98
CA ARG A 204 -21.19 -6.65 -9.88
C ARG A 204 -21.22 -8.17 -9.93
N GLN A 205 -20.08 -8.85 -9.72
CA GLN A 205 -20.04 -10.31 -9.64
C GLN A 205 -20.97 -10.87 -8.56
N PHE A 206 -21.24 -10.13 -7.50
CA PHE A 206 -22.13 -10.53 -6.39
C PHE A 206 -23.61 -10.26 -6.68
N ASN A 207 -23.98 -9.75 -7.87
CA ASN A 207 -25.36 -9.76 -8.32
C ASN A 207 -25.83 -11.19 -8.63
N ASP A 208 -24.90 -12.11 -8.89
CA ASP A 208 -25.17 -13.54 -8.99
C ASP A 208 -25.14 -14.19 -7.59
N THR A 209 -26.28 -14.74 -7.17
CA THR A 209 -26.43 -15.42 -5.87
C THR A 209 -25.50 -16.62 -5.74
N ASN A 210 -25.13 -17.28 -6.86
CA ASN A 210 -24.18 -18.40 -6.83
C ASN A 210 -22.79 -17.93 -6.38
N ASN A 211 -22.33 -16.77 -6.81
CA ASN A 211 -21.07 -16.19 -6.37
C ASN A 211 -21.08 -15.84 -4.89
N ILE A 212 -22.22 -15.33 -4.38
CA ILE A 212 -22.39 -15.10 -2.94
C ILE A 212 -22.30 -16.42 -2.19
N ARG A 213 -23.03 -17.45 -2.64
CA ARG A 213 -23.00 -18.78 -2.01
C ARG A 213 -21.60 -19.39 -2.04
N LEU A 214 -20.90 -19.26 -3.16
CA LEU A 214 -19.53 -19.73 -3.31
C LEU A 214 -18.60 -19.04 -2.29
N LEU A 215 -18.68 -17.71 -2.18
CA LEU A 215 -17.87 -16.94 -1.23
C LEU A 215 -18.14 -17.36 0.23
N LEU A 216 -19.41 -17.49 0.62
CA LEU A 216 -19.79 -17.83 1.98
C LEU A 216 -19.37 -19.26 2.37
N ASN A 217 -19.41 -20.20 1.44
CA ASN A 217 -19.04 -21.60 1.69
C ASN A 217 -17.54 -21.89 1.42
N PHE A 218 -16.84 -21.00 0.71
CA PHE A 218 -15.43 -21.19 0.33
C PHE A 218 -14.54 -21.62 1.50
N PRO A 219 -14.59 -20.97 2.69
CA PRO A 219 -13.69 -21.34 3.77
C PRO A 219 -13.82 -22.80 4.21
N MET A 220 -15.04 -23.29 4.37
CA MET A 220 -15.28 -24.65 4.82
C MET A 220 -14.94 -25.68 3.74
N LEU A 221 -15.36 -25.41 2.50
CA LEU A 221 -15.06 -26.28 1.36
C LEU A 221 -13.55 -26.41 1.11
N GLU A 222 -12.81 -25.30 1.20
CA GLU A 222 -11.37 -25.30 1.02
C GLU A 222 -10.63 -26.03 2.13
N VAL A 223 -11.07 -25.88 3.38
CA VAL A 223 -10.50 -26.63 4.52
C VAL A 223 -10.76 -28.13 4.36
N GLU A 224 -11.99 -28.53 4.04
CA GLU A 224 -12.33 -29.95 3.81
C GLU A 224 -11.50 -30.54 2.65
N ALA A 225 -11.39 -29.80 1.54
CA ALA A 225 -10.57 -30.23 0.40
C ALA A 225 -9.09 -30.35 0.79
N SER A 226 -8.56 -29.37 1.57
CA SER A 226 -7.18 -29.39 2.03
C SER A 226 -6.90 -30.53 2.98
N ILE A 227 -7.82 -30.88 3.88
CA ILE A 227 -7.70 -32.06 4.78
C ILE A 227 -7.68 -33.37 3.98
N LYS A 228 -8.60 -33.51 3.00
CA LYS A 228 -8.68 -34.72 2.18
C LYS A 228 -7.45 -34.92 1.28
N ALA A 229 -6.87 -33.84 0.78
CA ALA A 229 -5.70 -33.85 -0.10
C ALA A 229 -4.38 -33.66 0.65
N ASP A 230 -4.39 -33.64 1.99
CA ASP A 230 -3.22 -33.29 2.80
C ASP A 230 -2.05 -34.26 2.59
N GLN A 231 -0.94 -33.71 2.13
CA GLN A 231 0.33 -34.41 1.91
C GLN A 231 1.43 -33.90 2.86
N GLY A 232 1.06 -33.16 3.91
CA GLY A 232 2.01 -32.58 4.86
C GLY A 232 2.81 -31.39 4.30
N ARG A 233 2.46 -30.88 3.11
CA ARG A 233 3.22 -29.80 2.45
C ARG A 233 2.87 -28.45 3.06
N ARG A 234 3.84 -27.54 3.00
CA ARG A 234 3.62 -26.13 3.36
C ARG A 234 2.46 -25.50 2.58
N LEU A 235 2.29 -25.87 1.31
CA LEU A 235 1.21 -25.35 0.46
C LEU A 235 -0.18 -25.68 1.04
N ASP A 236 -0.36 -26.86 1.59
CA ASP A 236 -1.63 -27.29 2.19
C ASP A 236 -1.95 -26.43 3.43
N ALA A 237 -0.94 -26.10 4.23
CA ALA A 237 -1.08 -25.17 5.35
C ALA A 237 -1.42 -23.74 4.91
N VAL A 238 -0.82 -23.24 3.83
CA VAL A 238 -1.15 -21.91 3.26
C VAL A 238 -2.59 -21.85 2.77
N ARG A 239 -3.11 -22.92 2.14
CA ARG A 239 -4.52 -22.99 1.69
C ARG A 239 -5.49 -22.87 2.86
N VAL A 240 -5.25 -23.61 3.94
CA VAL A 240 -6.07 -23.53 5.17
C VAL A 240 -5.95 -22.15 5.83
N GLN A 241 -4.75 -21.56 5.86
CA GLN A 241 -4.55 -20.19 6.34
C GLN A 241 -5.36 -19.16 5.56
N VAL A 242 -5.37 -19.26 4.23
CA VAL A 242 -6.19 -18.38 3.37
C VAL A 242 -7.67 -18.58 3.63
N ALA A 243 -8.13 -19.84 3.73
CA ALA A 243 -9.51 -20.15 4.05
C ALA A 243 -9.94 -19.54 5.41
N LEU A 244 -9.11 -19.68 6.44
CA LEU A 244 -9.31 -19.08 7.75
C LEU A 244 -9.36 -17.53 7.66
N ALA A 245 -8.44 -16.92 6.91
CA ALA A 245 -8.42 -15.47 6.71
C ALA A 245 -9.71 -14.96 6.04
N VAL A 246 -10.22 -15.67 5.03
CA VAL A 246 -11.51 -15.35 4.39
C VAL A 246 -12.66 -15.53 5.38
N ALA A 247 -12.68 -16.60 6.16
CA ALA A 247 -13.71 -16.82 7.19
C ALA A 247 -13.74 -15.68 8.21
N ILE A 248 -12.57 -15.23 8.68
CA ILE A 248 -12.46 -14.07 9.57
C ILE A 248 -13.01 -12.82 8.91
N LEU A 249 -12.62 -12.52 7.66
CA LEU A 249 -13.08 -11.32 6.95
C LEU A 249 -14.58 -11.29 6.66
N LEU A 250 -15.20 -12.45 6.47
CA LEU A 250 -16.66 -12.57 6.30
C LEU A 250 -17.43 -12.19 7.58
N MET A 251 -16.86 -12.50 8.74
CA MET A 251 -17.47 -12.19 10.04
C MET A 251 -17.02 -10.82 10.57
N MET A 252 -15.80 -10.44 10.29
CA MET A 252 -15.13 -9.26 10.81
C MET A 252 -14.43 -8.51 9.66
N PRO A 253 -15.11 -7.59 8.96
CA PRO A 253 -14.55 -6.90 7.80
C PRO A 253 -13.51 -5.85 8.19
N VAL A 254 -12.35 -6.30 8.67
CA VAL A 254 -11.23 -5.45 9.07
C VAL A 254 -10.32 -5.09 7.88
N ARG A 255 -9.47 -4.08 8.09
CA ARG A 255 -8.44 -3.75 7.09
C ARG A 255 -7.42 -4.88 6.97
N ALA A 256 -6.89 -5.09 5.76
CA ALA A 256 -5.88 -6.12 5.51
C ALA A 256 -4.67 -6.03 6.45
N ALA A 257 -4.24 -4.81 6.83
CA ALA A 257 -3.15 -4.63 7.79
C ALA A 257 -3.49 -5.19 9.19
N ASN A 258 -4.74 -5.02 9.64
CA ASN A 258 -5.19 -5.57 10.92
C ASN A 258 -5.28 -7.10 10.86
N LEU A 259 -5.78 -7.67 9.75
CA LEU A 259 -5.83 -9.12 9.57
C LEU A 259 -4.44 -9.76 9.59
N VAL A 260 -3.49 -9.19 8.83
CA VAL A 260 -2.11 -9.69 8.75
C VAL A 260 -1.35 -9.50 10.07
N GLY A 261 -1.70 -8.44 10.82
CA GLY A 261 -1.12 -8.12 12.13
C GLY A 261 -1.73 -8.92 13.30
N LEU A 262 -2.67 -9.84 13.06
CA LEU A 262 -3.24 -10.63 14.13
C LEU A 262 -2.19 -11.50 14.83
N HIS A 263 -2.08 -11.32 16.13
CA HIS A 263 -1.21 -12.07 17.03
C HIS A 263 -2.05 -12.94 17.96
N LEU A 264 -1.74 -14.22 18.03
CA LEU A 264 -2.48 -15.19 18.84
C LEU A 264 -2.51 -14.83 20.33
N ASP A 265 -1.35 -14.41 20.86
CA ASP A 265 -1.18 -14.15 22.30
C ASP A 265 -1.76 -12.79 22.73
N ARG A 266 -1.88 -11.83 21.80
CA ARG A 266 -2.31 -10.46 22.11
C ARG A 266 -3.75 -10.20 21.74
N HIS A 267 -4.20 -10.74 20.61
CA HIS A 267 -5.50 -10.40 20.05
C HIS A 267 -6.57 -11.46 20.29
N LEU A 268 -6.20 -12.70 20.62
CA LEU A 268 -7.16 -13.75 20.96
C LEU A 268 -7.37 -13.78 22.46
N GLN A 269 -8.55 -13.35 22.89
CA GLN A 269 -8.93 -13.34 24.28
C GLN A 269 -10.00 -14.42 24.51
N ARG A 270 -9.80 -15.22 25.57
CA ARG A 270 -10.76 -16.24 26.01
C ARG A 270 -11.41 -15.76 27.30
N THR A 271 -12.70 -15.45 27.26
CA THR A 271 -13.47 -15.15 28.45
C THR A 271 -14.12 -16.42 28.97
N ARG A 272 -13.94 -16.68 30.27
CA ARG A 272 -14.63 -17.77 30.98
C ARG A 272 -16.03 -17.31 31.39
N ALA A 273 -16.94 -17.15 30.45
CA ALA A 273 -18.34 -16.92 30.76
C ALA A 273 -19.11 -18.24 30.65
N GLY A 274 -19.38 -18.89 31.77
CA GLY A 274 -20.16 -20.13 31.83
C GLY A 274 -19.39 -21.40 31.42
N LYS A 275 -20.13 -22.49 31.12
CA LYS A 275 -19.58 -23.81 30.75
C LYS A 275 -18.93 -23.86 29.36
N LYS A 276 -19.11 -22.82 28.51
CA LYS A 276 -18.50 -22.69 27.18
C LYS A 276 -17.78 -21.34 27.12
N GLY A 277 -16.46 -21.37 27.16
CA GLY A 277 -15.64 -20.17 26.99
C GLY A 277 -15.88 -19.53 25.62
N VAL A 278 -16.06 -18.22 25.59
CA VAL A 278 -16.18 -17.42 24.36
C VAL A 278 -14.81 -16.93 23.94
N VAL A 279 -14.51 -16.96 22.65
CA VAL A 279 -13.27 -16.44 22.09
C VAL A 279 -13.55 -15.15 21.37
N HIS A 280 -12.81 -14.10 21.72
CA HIS A 280 -12.88 -12.80 21.08
C HIS A 280 -11.59 -12.52 20.34
N ILE A 281 -11.70 -11.81 19.19
CA ILE A 281 -10.57 -11.09 18.61
C ILE A 281 -10.71 -9.64 19.07
N VAL A 282 -9.68 -9.14 19.77
CA VAL A 282 -9.61 -7.75 20.23
C VAL A 282 -8.37 -7.10 19.61
N ILE A 283 -8.58 -6.03 18.84
CA ILE A 283 -7.50 -5.26 18.23
C ILE A 283 -7.49 -3.89 18.91
N PRO A 284 -6.44 -3.56 19.69
CA PRO A 284 -6.37 -2.31 20.42
C PRO A 284 -6.43 -1.07 19.50
N GLY A 285 -7.02 0.02 19.97
CA GLY A 285 -7.20 1.23 19.18
C GLY A 285 -5.91 1.79 18.58
N HIS A 286 -4.77 1.68 19.27
CA HIS A 286 -3.48 2.14 18.77
C HIS A 286 -2.96 1.34 17.54
N GLU A 287 -3.48 0.14 17.30
CA GLU A 287 -3.19 -0.67 16.11
C GLU A 287 -4.20 -0.42 14.98
N VAL A 288 -5.28 0.33 15.25
CA VAL A 288 -6.34 0.62 14.29
C VAL A 288 -6.20 2.04 13.74
N LYS A 289 -6.36 2.20 12.43
CA LYS A 289 -6.13 3.49 11.74
C LYS A 289 -6.95 4.67 12.30
N ASN A 290 -8.15 4.43 12.81
CA ASN A 290 -9.04 5.45 13.39
C ASN A 290 -8.91 5.58 14.92
N GLY A 291 -8.04 4.79 15.56
CA GLY A 291 -7.82 4.85 17.00
C GLY A 291 -8.89 4.17 17.85
N GLU A 292 -9.88 3.56 17.23
CA GLU A 292 -10.97 2.86 17.94
C GLU A 292 -10.65 1.36 18.04
N GLU A 293 -10.82 0.81 19.24
CA GLU A 293 -10.67 -0.62 19.47
C GLU A 293 -11.70 -1.43 18.67
N LEU A 294 -11.28 -2.57 18.16
CA LEU A 294 -12.17 -3.51 17.47
C LEU A 294 -12.26 -4.79 18.30
N GLU A 295 -13.48 -5.16 18.70
CA GLU A 295 -13.76 -6.39 19.41
C GLU A 295 -14.85 -7.19 18.68
N PHE A 296 -14.57 -8.50 18.48
CA PHE A 296 -15.47 -9.42 17.79
C PHE A 296 -15.50 -10.76 18.48
N GLU A 297 -16.69 -11.24 18.81
CA GLU A 297 -16.92 -12.60 19.26
C GLU A 297 -16.80 -13.57 18.08
N LEU A 298 -15.98 -14.61 18.21
CA LEU A 298 -15.83 -15.62 17.17
C LEU A 298 -16.94 -16.69 17.28
N PRO A 299 -17.66 -16.96 16.20
CA PRO A 299 -18.60 -18.08 16.15
C PRO A 299 -17.91 -19.43 16.45
N ALA A 300 -18.61 -20.35 17.05
CA ALA A 300 -18.06 -21.65 17.47
C ALA A 300 -17.41 -22.44 16.30
N GLU A 301 -17.93 -22.28 15.08
CA GLU A 301 -17.36 -22.88 13.87
C GLU A 301 -15.99 -22.30 13.53
N LEU A 302 -15.85 -20.99 13.62
CA LEU A 302 -14.59 -20.29 13.36
C LEU A 302 -13.55 -20.60 14.45
N VAL A 303 -13.98 -20.75 15.71
CA VAL A 303 -13.11 -21.19 16.80
C VAL A 303 -12.60 -22.61 16.55
N ARG A 304 -13.45 -23.52 16.05
CA ARG A 304 -13.03 -24.89 15.67
C ARG A 304 -12.04 -24.88 14.52
N LEU A 305 -12.31 -24.07 13.48
CA LEU A 305 -11.42 -23.93 12.34
C LEU A 305 -10.06 -23.35 12.73
N LEU A 306 -10.05 -22.32 13.58
CA LEU A 306 -8.83 -21.74 14.14
C LEU A 306 -8.05 -22.78 14.95
N GLY A 307 -8.73 -23.56 15.81
CA GLY A 307 -8.11 -24.65 16.59
C GLY A 307 -7.48 -25.73 15.69
N LEU A 308 -8.18 -26.15 14.63
CA LEU A 308 -7.66 -27.08 13.63
C LEU A 308 -6.41 -26.53 12.94
N TYR A 309 -6.49 -25.27 12.47
CA TYR A 309 -5.36 -24.62 11.80
C TYR A 309 -4.13 -24.54 12.71
N LEU A 310 -4.30 -24.09 13.95
CA LEU A 310 -3.19 -23.95 14.90
C LEU A 310 -2.54 -25.29 15.27
N ARG A 311 -3.31 -26.35 15.36
CA ARG A 311 -2.81 -27.68 15.75
C ARG A 311 -2.13 -28.40 14.59
N ASP A 312 -2.77 -28.42 13.41
CA ASP A 312 -2.42 -29.36 12.34
C ASP A 312 -1.68 -28.71 11.16
N PHE A 313 -1.85 -27.39 10.93
CA PHE A 313 -1.34 -26.70 9.75
C PHE A 313 -0.32 -25.60 10.06
N HIS A 314 -0.57 -24.78 11.07
CA HIS A 314 0.33 -23.66 11.43
C HIS A 314 1.79 -24.11 11.70
N PRO A 315 2.07 -25.24 12.36
CA PRO A 315 3.45 -25.70 12.59
C PRO A 315 4.25 -26.01 11.33
N ARG A 316 3.61 -26.05 10.15
CA ARG A 316 4.22 -26.32 8.83
C ARG A 316 4.63 -25.05 8.08
N LEU A 317 4.32 -23.85 8.61
CA LEU A 317 4.61 -22.56 7.99
C LEU A 317 5.91 -21.94 8.49
#